data_31005b135a59c9a1de30f95f8fa94cdb
#
_entry.id   31005b135a59c9a1de30f95f8fa94cdb
#
_cell.length_a   1.000
_cell.length_b   1.000
_cell.length_c   1.000
_cell.angle_alpha   90.00
_cell.angle_beta   90.00
_cell.angle_gamma   90.00
#
_symmetry.space_group_name_H-M   'P 1'
#
loop_
_entity.id
_entity.type
_entity.pdbx_description
1 polymer ?
#
loop_
_entity_poly.entity_id
_entity_poly.type
_entity_poly.pdbx_seq_one_letter_code
_entity_poly.pdbx_strand_id
1 'polypeptide(L)'
;HSFSTVAIGGFSTHDASLGYFNSAAVETIAIIFMLLAAVNFSLHFQTARTIRNQHYKASLSHYWRDEEFRFFLSVIATICLITVGTLWLTNHMSFNNSFRQGIFEVVSIATTTGFATADFAQWPAMLAFLLFSAAFIGGCAGSTGGGMKVVRVLIVLKQGLREIRRLIHPNAIIHVKLGSSPIPDRVAEAVWGFFSVYTLVFIIMMIALLGTGMDQVTAWSAVGATLNNLGPGLGDVAQNYSDVTTVGKWILCFSMLLGRLEVFTLLVLFTPMFWRG
;
A
#
# COMPACT_ATOMS: atom_id res chain seq x y z
N HIS A 1 7.60 18.29 -6.02
CA HIS A 1 7.75 16.84 -5.91
C HIS A 1 8.25 16.39 -4.53
N SER A 2 9.26 17.06 -3.91
CA SER A 2 9.84 16.62 -2.63
C SER A 2 8.81 16.47 -1.50
N PHE A 3 7.93 17.47 -1.32
CA PHE A 3 6.86 17.38 -0.32
C PHE A 3 5.88 16.24 -0.62
N SER A 4 5.51 16.08 -1.91
CA SER A 4 4.61 15.04 -2.37
C SER A 4 5.23 13.63 -2.19
N THR A 5 6.56 13.50 -2.37
CA THR A 5 7.29 12.24 -2.14
C THR A 5 7.23 11.82 -0.66
N VAL A 6 7.56 12.73 0.26
CA VAL A 6 7.56 12.43 1.71
C VAL A 6 6.15 12.25 2.26
N ALA A 7 5.17 12.97 1.72
CA ALA A 7 3.76 12.81 2.07
C ALA A 7 3.11 11.57 1.43
N ILE A 8 3.84 10.86 0.55
CA ILE A 8 3.29 9.75 -0.26
C ILE A 8 2.00 10.21 -0.97
N GLY A 9 2.10 11.33 -1.69
CA GLY A 9 0.94 11.98 -2.32
C GLY A 9 0.87 11.82 -3.84
N GLY A 10 1.98 11.51 -4.52
CA GLY A 10 2.04 11.29 -5.96
C GLY A 10 1.73 12.49 -6.85
N PHE A 11 1.50 13.66 -6.27
CA PHE A 11 1.17 14.86 -7.04
C PHE A 11 2.38 15.39 -7.81
N SER A 12 2.18 15.62 -9.09
CA SER A 12 3.18 16.16 -10.01
C SER A 12 2.68 17.42 -10.70
N THR A 13 3.61 18.27 -11.12
CA THR A 13 3.37 19.45 -11.95
C THR A 13 3.39 19.12 -13.45
N HIS A 14 3.64 17.86 -13.79
CA HIS A 14 3.73 17.36 -15.17
C HIS A 14 2.85 16.11 -15.34
N ASP A 15 2.16 15.99 -16.46
CA ASP A 15 1.30 14.85 -16.79
C ASP A 15 2.09 13.53 -16.85
N ALA A 16 3.37 13.60 -17.33
CA ALA A 16 4.27 12.45 -17.31
C ALA A 16 4.85 12.13 -15.92
N SER A 17 4.34 12.75 -14.86
CA SER A 17 4.80 12.55 -13.49
C SER A 17 6.32 12.72 -13.33
N LEU A 18 7.02 11.88 -12.56
CA LEU A 18 8.48 11.91 -12.43
C LEU A 18 9.21 11.43 -13.70
N GLY A 19 8.53 10.69 -14.57
CA GLY A 19 9.04 10.31 -15.90
C GLY A 19 9.43 11.49 -16.78
N TYR A 20 8.81 12.68 -16.56
CA TYR A 20 9.16 13.92 -17.26
C TYR A 20 10.66 14.25 -17.19
N PHE A 21 11.28 14.04 -16.04
CA PHE A 21 12.70 14.39 -15.83
C PHE A 21 13.67 13.40 -16.49
N ASN A 22 13.22 12.19 -16.78
CA ASN A 22 14.01 11.09 -17.33
C ASN A 22 15.43 11.00 -16.72
N SER A 23 15.53 11.11 -15.41
CA SER A 23 16.79 11.16 -14.66
C SER A 23 16.84 10.05 -13.62
N ALA A 24 17.79 9.12 -13.78
CA ALA A 24 18.02 8.04 -12.83
C ALA A 24 18.34 8.55 -11.40
N ALA A 25 19.00 9.71 -11.29
CA ALA A 25 19.30 10.34 -10.01
C ALA A 25 18.02 10.80 -9.31
N VAL A 26 17.10 11.46 -10.01
CA VAL A 26 15.81 11.91 -9.47
C VAL A 26 14.97 10.72 -9.03
N GLU A 27 14.91 9.68 -9.85
CA GLU A 27 14.18 8.44 -9.53
C GLU A 27 14.74 7.73 -8.31
N THR A 28 16.08 7.60 -8.22
CA THR A 28 16.74 6.96 -7.07
C THR A 28 16.48 7.73 -5.78
N ILE A 29 16.56 9.05 -5.81
CA ILE A 29 16.24 9.89 -4.65
C ILE A 29 14.78 9.70 -4.26
N ALA A 30 13.86 9.72 -5.23
CA ALA A 30 12.44 9.51 -4.97
C ALA A 30 12.18 8.13 -4.35
N ILE A 31 12.77 7.05 -4.87
CA ILE A 31 12.68 5.68 -4.33
C ILE A 31 13.09 5.66 -2.86
N ILE A 32 14.26 6.23 -2.53
CA ILE A 32 14.77 6.25 -1.15
C ILE A 32 13.78 6.96 -0.22
N PHE A 33 13.27 8.14 -0.61
CA PHE A 33 12.36 8.90 0.24
C PHE A 33 10.96 8.31 0.30
N MET A 34 10.45 7.66 -0.76
CA MET A 34 9.21 6.90 -0.74
C MET A 34 9.29 5.72 0.25
N LEU A 35 10.40 4.96 0.21
CA LEU A 35 10.63 3.87 1.15
C LEU A 35 10.73 4.36 2.59
N LEU A 36 11.49 5.43 2.85
CA LEU A 36 11.59 6.01 4.18
C LEU A 36 10.24 6.53 4.69
N ALA A 37 9.46 7.20 3.84
CA ALA A 37 8.14 7.72 4.20
C ALA A 37 7.11 6.63 4.47
N ALA A 38 7.27 5.44 3.86
CA ALA A 38 6.40 4.28 4.07
C ALA A 38 6.75 3.47 5.32
N VAL A 39 7.87 3.74 5.98
CA VAL A 39 8.26 3.11 7.26
C VAL A 39 7.65 3.88 8.43
N ASN A 40 7.42 3.18 9.55
CA ASN A 40 6.90 3.77 10.79
C ASN A 40 7.81 4.91 11.30
N PHE A 41 7.26 6.11 11.44
CA PHE A 41 8.00 7.28 11.92
C PHE A 41 8.54 7.13 13.35
N SER A 42 7.90 6.29 14.17
CA SER A 42 8.43 5.97 15.52
C SER A 42 9.79 5.27 15.47
N LEU A 43 10.04 4.42 14.46
CA LEU A 43 11.35 3.79 14.25
C LEU A 43 12.40 4.83 13.85
N HIS A 44 12.04 5.78 12.98
CA HIS A 44 12.94 6.89 12.62
C HIS A 44 13.33 7.73 13.85
N PHE A 45 12.33 8.05 14.68
CA PHE A 45 12.56 8.82 15.90
C PHE A 45 13.47 8.07 16.91
N GLN A 46 13.21 6.78 17.14
CA GLN A 46 14.04 5.95 18.02
C GLN A 46 15.47 5.88 17.49
N THR A 47 15.64 5.65 16.19
CA THR A 47 16.92 5.59 15.52
C THR A 47 17.68 6.92 15.66
N ALA A 48 17.04 8.05 15.36
CA ALA A 48 17.65 9.38 15.49
C ALA A 48 18.04 9.70 16.92
N ARG A 49 17.22 9.33 17.92
CA ARG A 49 17.53 9.48 19.35
C ARG A 49 18.76 8.67 19.75
N THR A 50 18.88 7.44 19.24
CA THR A 50 20.00 6.55 19.53
C THR A 50 21.31 7.06 18.88
N ILE A 51 21.22 7.62 17.66
CA ILE A 51 22.36 8.28 17.00
C ILE A 51 22.85 9.47 17.84
N ARG A 52 21.92 10.32 18.30
CA ARG A 52 22.25 11.48 19.13
C ARG A 52 22.98 11.11 20.42
N ASN A 53 22.70 9.93 20.95
CA ASN A 53 23.34 9.39 22.15
C ASN A 53 24.65 8.62 21.84
N GLN A 54 25.25 8.81 20.65
CA GLN A 54 26.52 8.24 20.19
C GLN A 54 26.57 6.70 20.04
N HIS A 55 25.42 6.03 19.97
CA HIS A 55 25.34 4.58 19.78
C HIS A 55 25.05 4.21 18.32
N TYR A 56 25.90 4.59 17.37
CA TYR A 56 25.66 4.43 15.93
C TYR A 56 25.37 3.00 15.48
N LYS A 57 26.10 2.00 15.98
CA LYS A 57 25.88 0.60 15.63
C LYS A 57 24.55 0.04 16.13
N ALA A 58 24.07 0.51 17.28
CA ALA A 58 22.78 0.10 17.83
C ALA A 58 21.59 0.76 17.11
N SER A 59 21.81 1.87 16.44
CA SER A 59 20.80 2.66 15.77
C SER A 59 20.10 1.89 14.64
N LEU A 60 20.84 1.31 13.71
CA LEU A 60 20.27 0.54 12.59
C LEU A 60 19.64 -0.78 13.05
N SER A 61 20.00 -1.28 14.23
CA SER A 61 19.43 -2.52 14.76
C SER A 61 17.93 -2.37 15.08
N HIS A 62 17.43 -1.16 15.33
CA HIS A 62 16.01 -0.92 15.57
C HIS A 62 15.15 -1.33 14.37
N TYR A 63 15.57 -0.99 13.15
CA TYR A 63 14.85 -1.40 11.92
C TYR A 63 14.84 -2.93 11.75
N TRP A 64 16.00 -3.58 11.93
CA TRP A 64 16.10 -5.02 11.74
C TRP A 64 15.45 -5.86 12.84
N ARG A 65 15.21 -5.28 14.03
CA ARG A 65 14.44 -5.92 15.10
C ARG A 65 12.94 -5.81 14.91
N ASP A 66 12.51 -4.80 14.18
CA ASP A 66 11.08 -4.60 13.89
C ASP A 66 10.61 -5.60 12.83
N GLU A 67 9.58 -6.37 13.18
CA GLU A 67 9.07 -7.42 12.33
C GLU A 67 8.23 -6.86 11.17
N GLU A 68 7.51 -5.76 11.41
CA GLU A 68 6.74 -5.07 10.38
C GLU A 68 7.66 -4.54 9.28
N PHE A 69 8.75 -3.88 9.66
CA PHE A 69 9.75 -3.37 8.71
C PHE A 69 10.37 -4.48 7.86
N ARG A 70 10.77 -5.60 8.50
CA ARG A 70 11.34 -6.74 7.76
C ARG A 70 10.35 -7.35 6.78
N PHE A 71 9.09 -7.50 7.19
CA PHE A 71 8.03 -8.01 6.32
C PHE A 71 7.77 -7.06 5.17
N PHE A 72 7.62 -5.75 5.42
CA PHE A 72 7.48 -4.71 4.40
C PHE A 72 8.59 -4.78 3.35
N LEU A 73 9.86 -4.79 3.82
CA LEU A 73 11.00 -4.84 2.93
C LEU A 73 11.06 -6.14 2.12
N SER A 74 10.70 -7.28 2.74
CA SER A 74 10.66 -8.58 2.04
C SER A 74 9.59 -8.62 0.94
N VAL A 75 8.42 -8.04 1.19
CA VAL A 75 7.34 -7.94 0.19
C VAL A 75 7.81 -7.10 -0.99
N ILE A 76 8.34 -5.89 -0.74
CA ILE A 76 8.86 -5.02 -1.81
C ILE A 76 9.96 -5.72 -2.60
N ALA A 77 10.95 -6.31 -1.92
CA ALA A 77 12.05 -7.01 -2.59
C ALA A 77 11.55 -8.17 -3.47
N THR A 78 10.59 -8.95 -2.97
CA THR A 78 10.00 -10.05 -3.73
C THR A 78 9.29 -9.55 -4.99
N ILE A 79 8.47 -8.50 -4.86
CA ILE A 79 7.74 -7.93 -6.00
C ILE A 79 8.73 -7.31 -7.00
N CYS A 80 9.78 -6.60 -6.54
CA CYS A 80 10.84 -6.07 -7.40
C CYS A 80 11.53 -7.20 -8.20
N LEU A 81 11.88 -8.29 -7.55
CA LEU A 81 12.52 -9.43 -8.21
C LEU A 81 11.61 -10.05 -9.27
N ILE A 82 10.34 -10.26 -8.96
CA ILE A 82 9.35 -10.80 -9.92
C ILE A 82 9.18 -9.84 -11.10
N THR A 83 9.01 -8.53 -10.83
CA THR A 83 8.75 -7.53 -11.87
C THR A 83 9.95 -7.39 -12.80
N VAL A 84 11.14 -7.15 -12.25
CA VAL A 84 12.36 -6.99 -13.06
C VAL A 84 12.67 -8.28 -13.83
N GLY A 85 12.55 -9.45 -13.16
CA GLY A 85 12.77 -10.75 -13.79
C GLY A 85 11.80 -11.00 -14.95
N THR A 86 10.52 -10.75 -14.76
CA THR A 86 9.52 -10.96 -15.81
C THR A 86 9.73 -10.00 -16.99
N LEU A 87 9.93 -8.70 -16.74
CA LEU A 87 10.16 -7.71 -17.80
C LEU A 87 11.39 -8.03 -18.63
N TRP A 88 12.45 -8.53 -18.01
CA TRP A 88 13.67 -8.93 -18.68
C TRP A 88 13.52 -10.25 -19.43
N LEU A 89 12.98 -11.30 -18.80
CA LEU A 89 12.85 -12.64 -19.40
C LEU A 89 11.85 -12.69 -20.55
N THR A 90 10.82 -11.84 -20.52
CA THR A 90 9.84 -11.72 -21.63
C THR A 90 10.33 -10.82 -22.75
N ASN A 91 11.57 -10.32 -22.69
CA ASN A 91 12.13 -9.35 -23.64
C ASN A 91 11.27 -8.10 -23.85
N HIS A 92 10.45 -7.74 -22.86
CA HIS A 92 9.61 -6.57 -22.91
C HIS A 92 10.45 -5.29 -22.86
N MET A 93 11.56 -5.32 -22.11
CA MET A 93 12.52 -4.22 -21.99
C MET A 93 13.96 -4.75 -21.84
N SER A 94 14.94 -3.89 -22.13
CA SER A 94 16.35 -4.16 -21.79
C SER A 94 16.51 -4.30 -20.26
N PHE A 95 17.49 -5.06 -19.81
CA PHE A 95 17.74 -5.27 -18.37
C PHE A 95 17.84 -3.95 -17.59
N ASN A 96 18.57 -2.97 -18.12
CA ASN A 96 18.75 -1.68 -17.48
C ASN A 96 17.42 -0.92 -17.30
N ASN A 97 16.56 -0.92 -18.32
CA ASN A 97 15.25 -0.30 -18.24
C ASN A 97 14.29 -1.09 -17.34
N SER A 98 14.30 -2.42 -17.41
CA SER A 98 13.52 -3.29 -16.52
C SER A 98 13.88 -3.05 -15.06
N PHE A 99 15.18 -2.90 -14.76
CA PHE A 99 15.67 -2.61 -13.40
C PHE A 99 15.25 -1.21 -12.94
N ARG A 100 15.49 -0.19 -13.75
CA ARG A 100 15.21 1.22 -13.42
C ARG A 100 13.72 1.46 -13.23
N GLN A 101 12.92 1.17 -14.27
CA GLN A 101 11.47 1.41 -14.25
C GLN A 101 10.75 0.41 -13.35
N GLY A 102 11.16 -0.87 -13.39
CA GLY A 102 10.53 -1.91 -12.57
C GLY A 102 10.62 -1.62 -11.08
N ILE A 103 11.79 -1.25 -10.57
CA ILE A 103 11.93 -0.90 -9.14
C ILE A 103 11.15 0.36 -8.80
N PHE A 104 11.20 1.39 -9.67
CA PHE A 104 10.48 2.64 -9.43
C PHE A 104 8.98 2.41 -9.29
N GLU A 105 8.37 1.73 -10.27
CA GLU A 105 6.92 1.47 -10.27
C GLU A 105 6.52 0.58 -9.07
N VAL A 106 7.30 -0.47 -8.78
CA VAL A 106 7.03 -1.32 -7.60
C VAL A 106 7.02 -0.48 -6.32
N VAL A 107 8.03 0.34 -6.09
CA VAL A 107 8.11 1.15 -4.87
C VAL A 107 7.00 2.18 -4.84
N SER A 108 6.76 2.88 -5.94
CA SER A 108 5.70 3.90 -6.02
C SER A 108 4.32 3.32 -5.73
N ILE A 109 3.99 2.17 -6.31
CA ILE A 109 2.67 1.55 -6.14
C ILE A 109 2.55 0.86 -4.78
N ALA A 110 3.56 0.09 -4.34
CA ALA A 110 3.50 -0.62 -3.07
C ALA A 110 3.48 0.33 -1.85
N THR A 111 4.15 1.49 -1.94
CA THR A 111 4.07 2.54 -0.91
C THR A 111 2.81 3.38 -1.01
N THR A 112 2.00 3.20 -2.05
CA THR A 112 0.83 4.02 -2.40
C THR A 112 1.16 5.48 -2.74
N THR A 113 2.37 5.75 -3.26
CA THR A 113 2.77 7.10 -3.66
C THR A 113 2.09 7.54 -4.95
N GLY A 114 2.05 6.67 -5.98
CA GLY A 114 1.36 6.94 -7.25
C GLY A 114 2.15 7.80 -8.23
N PHE A 115 3.47 8.01 -8.05
CA PHE A 115 4.31 8.54 -9.11
C PHE A 115 4.53 7.50 -10.20
N ALA A 116 4.66 7.94 -11.46
CA ALA A 116 4.93 7.09 -12.60
C ALA A 116 6.18 7.55 -13.38
N THR A 117 6.94 6.60 -13.89
CA THR A 117 8.02 6.77 -14.88
C THR A 117 7.75 5.97 -16.14
N ALA A 118 6.88 4.97 -16.04
CA ALA A 118 6.40 4.15 -17.14
C ALA A 118 4.92 3.82 -16.95
N ASP A 119 4.25 3.48 -18.02
CA ASP A 119 2.86 3.02 -17.98
C ASP A 119 2.82 1.52 -17.68
N PHE A 120 2.73 1.19 -16.39
CA PHE A 120 2.69 -0.21 -15.94
C PHE A 120 1.41 -0.95 -16.39
N ALA A 121 0.36 -0.22 -16.80
CA ALA A 121 -0.85 -0.85 -17.33
C ALA A 121 -0.61 -1.54 -18.69
N GLN A 122 0.43 -1.14 -19.43
CA GLN A 122 0.84 -1.78 -20.67
C GLN A 122 1.79 -2.97 -20.46
N TRP A 123 2.22 -3.24 -19.24
CA TRP A 123 3.05 -4.39 -18.92
C TRP A 123 2.24 -5.69 -18.97
N PRO A 124 2.89 -6.88 -18.98
CA PRO A 124 2.15 -8.13 -18.92
C PRO A 124 1.09 -8.11 -17.83
N ALA A 125 -0.13 -8.53 -18.13
CA ALA A 125 -1.30 -8.39 -17.26
C ALA A 125 -1.05 -8.93 -15.83
N MET A 126 -0.24 -9.99 -15.70
CA MET A 126 0.18 -10.53 -14.40
C MET A 126 0.92 -9.47 -13.57
N LEU A 127 1.81 -8.69 -14.18
CA LEU A 127 2.57 -7.65 -13.48
C LEU A 127 1.70 -6.47 -13.09
N ALA A 128 0.86 -5.98 -14.01
CA ALA A 128 -0.07 -4.89 -13.71
C ALA A 128 -0.97 -5.24 -12.53
N PHE A 129 -1.50 -6.47 -12.50
CA PHE A 129 -2.33 -6.96 -11.41
C PHE A 129 -1.53 -7.16 -10.10
N LEU A 130 -0.32 -7.74 -10.17
CA LEU A 130 0.55 -7.95 -9.01
C LEU A 130 0.94 -6.62 -8.34
N LEU A 131 1.38 -5.66 -9.14
CA LEU A 131 1.74 -4.32 -8.69
C LEU A 131 0.56 -3.64 -8.02
N PHE A 132 -0.58 -3.62 -8.70
CA PHE A 132 -1.78 -3.02 -8.16
C PHE A 132 -2.24 -3.70 -6.86
N SER A 133 -2.10 -5.03 -6.77
CA SER A 133 -2.41 -5.79 -5.56
C SER A 133 -1.47 -5.42 -4.39
N ALA A 134 -0.23 -5.03 -4.67
CA ALA A 134 0.70 -4.56 -3.64
C ALA A 134 0.24 -3.28 -2.94
N ALA A 135 -0.50 -2.40 -3.65
CA ALA A 135 -1.06 -1.18 -3.07
C ALA A 135 -2.05 -1.45 -1.92
N PHE A 136 -2.74 -2.60 -1.94
CA PHE A 136 -3.63 -2.98 -0.84
C PHE A 136 -2.87 -3.24 0.46
N ILE A 137 -1.64 -3.74 0.38
CA ILE A 137 -0.78 -3.93 1.56
C ILE A 137 -0.38 -2.56 2.12
N GLY A 138 0.08 -1.67 1.25
CA GLY A 138 0.45 -0.29 1.58
C GLY A 138 1.71 -0.16 2.43
N GLY A 139 1.82 0.95 3.17
CA GLY A 139 2.96 1.24 4.05
C GLY A 139 2.80 0.66 5.46
N CYS A 140 3.84 0.80 6.29
CA CYS A 140 3.83 0.43 7.69
C CYS A 140 2.84 1.28 8.50
N ALA A 141 2.39 0.80 9.65
CA ALA A 141 1.61 1.58 10.59
C ALA A 141 2.41 2.80 11.06
N GLY A 142 1.73 3.95 11.23
CA GLY A 142 2.42 5.20 11.60
C GLY A 142 3.33 5.76 10.52
N SER A 143 3.12 5.40 9.26
CA SER A 143 3.71 6.01 8.06
C SER A 143 2.72 6.92 7.35
N THR A 144 3.20 7.70 6.37
CA THR A 144 2.34 8.53 5.51
C THR A 144 1.62 7.72 4.41
N GLY A 145 2.00 6.47 4.18
CA GLY A 145 1.41 5.59 3.18
C GLY A 145 -0.08 5.28 3.41
N GLY A 146 -0.79 5.02 2.33
CA GLY A 146 -2.16 4.50 2.34
C GLY A 146 -2.22 2.98 2.51
N GLY A 147 -3.28 2.36 1.97
CA GLY A 147 -3.50 0.92 2.04
C GLY A 147 -3.96 0.41 3.40
N MET A 148 -4.13 -0.90 3.50
CA MET A 148 -4.62 -1.56 4.73
C MET A 148 -3.62 -1.58 5.88
N LYS A 149 -2.37 -1.21 5.63
CA LYS A 149 -1.17 -1.24 6.50
C LYS A 149 -0.58 -2.65 6.67
N VAL A 150 0.73 -2.69 6.49
CA VAL A 150 1.56 -3.90 6.55
C VAL A 150 1.33 -4.71 7.84
N VAL A 151 1.24 -4.05 8.99
CA VAL A 151 1.03 -4.73 10.28
C VAL A 151 -0.28 -5.50 10.33
N ARG A 152 -1.37 -4.95 9.74
CA ARG A 152 -2.66 -5.65 9.72
C ARG A 152 -2.59 -6.91 8.87
N VAL A 153 -1.96 -6.81 7.68
CA VAL A 153 -1.73 -7.97 6.80
C VAL A 153 -0.89 -9.03 7.52
N LEU A 154 0.18 -8.63 8.20
CA LEU A 154 1.04 -9.53 8.96
C LEU A 154 0.27 -10.25 10.09
N ILE A 155 -0.61 -9.53 10.81
CA ILE A 155 -1.46 -10.11 11.87
C ILE A 155 -2.42 -11.13 11.27
N VAL A 156 -3.10 -10.82 10.15
CA VAL A 156 -4.02 -11.75 9.49
C VAL A 156 -3.31 -13.02 9.03
N LEU A 157 -2.13 -12.90 8.43
CA LEU A 157 -1.33 -14.06 8.00
C LEU A 157 -0.93 -14.92 9.19
N LYS A 158 -0.47 -14.33 10.29
CA LYS A 158 -0.10 -15.06 11.52
C LYS A 158 -1.31 -15.72 12.16
N GLN A 159 -2.45 -15.07 12.15
CA GLN A 159 -3.68 -15.63 12.66
C GLN A 159 -4.16 -16.79 11.81
N GLY A 160 -4.12 -16.66 10.47
CA GLY A 160 -4.40 -17.78 9.59
C GLY A 160 -3.52 -19.00 9.86
N LEU A 161 -2.20 -18.78 10.04
CA LEU A 161 -1.27 -19.84 10.44
C LEU A 161 -1.58 -20.43 11.82
N ARG A 162 -2.06 -19.61 12.77
CA ARG A 162 -2.52 -20.07 14.09
C ARG A 162 -3.71 -21.02 13.95
N GLU A 163 -4.72 -20.63 13.16
CA GLU A 163 -5.91 -21.46 12.97
C GLU A 163 -5.57 -22.81 12.30
N ILE A 164 -4.68 -22.84 11.30
CA ILE A 164 -4.18 -24.09 10.72
C ILE A 164 -3.53 -24.97 11.79
N ARG A 165 -2.68 -24.40 12.65
CA ARG A 165 -2.03 -25.15 13.74
C ARG A 165 -3.03 -25.65 14.76
N ARG A 166 -4.10 -24.92 15.07
CA ARG A 166 -5.18 -25.34 15.98
C ARG A 166 -5.98 -26.51 15.44
N LEU A 167 -6.15 -26.60 14.11
CA LEU A 167 -6.78 -27.79 13.50
C LEU A 167 -5.94 -29.06 13.72
N ILE A 168 -4.62 -28.95 13.76
CA ILE A 168 -3.71 -30.08 14.01
C ILE A 168 -3.62 -30.39 15.51
N HIS A 169 -3.61 -29.35 16.35
CA HIS A 169 -3.48 -29.45 17.81
C HIS A 169 -4.59 -28.66 18.53
N PRO A 170 -5.83 -29.19 18.63
CA PRO A 170 -7.00 -28.44 19.12
C PRO A 170 -6.85 -27.87 20.53
N ASN A 171 -6.10 -28.57 21.39
CA ASN A 171 -5.92 -28.16 22.80
C ASN A 171 -4.69 -27.24 23.01
N ALA A 172 -3.96 -26.87 21.95
CA ALA A 172 -2.78 -26.03 22.09
C ALA A 172 -3.17 -24.55 22.27
N ILE A 173 -2.64 -23.90 23.29
CA ILE A 173 -2.77 -22.46 23.49
C ILE A 173 -1.70 -21.75 22.65
N ILE A 174 -2.10 -21.22 21.51
CA ILE A 174 -1.18 -20.56 20.57
C ILE A 174 -1.52 -19.06 20.51
N HIS A 175 -0.60 -18.24 21.03
CA HIS A 175 -0.73 -16.78 20.94
C HIS A 175 -0.13 -16.24 19.65
N VAL A 176 -0.82 -15.30 18.99
CA VAL A 176 -0.24 -14.51 17.90
C VAL A 176 0.75 -13.52 18.51
N LYS A 177 1.97 -13.44 17.96
CA LYS A 177 3.02 -12.54 18.44
C LYS A 177 3.45 -11.60 17.33
N LEU A 178 3.72 -10.34 17.70
CA LEU A 178 4.41 -9.37 16.87
C LEU A 178 5.78 -9.10 17.51
N GLY A 179 6.85 -9.52 16.83
CA GLY A 179 8.17 -9.59 17.45
C GLY A 179 8.18 -10.56 18.65
N SER A 180 8.57 -10.07 19.81
CA SER A 180 8.59 -10.82 21.07
C SER A 180 7.29 -10.72 21.88
N SER A 181 6.40 -9.78 21.54
CA SER A 181 5.20 -9.46 22.34
C SER A 181 3.96 -10.20 21.85
N PRO A 182 3.21 -10.88 22.71
CA PRO A 182 1.93 -11.47 22.36
C PRO A 182 0.91 -10.35 22.07
N ILE A 183 0.12 -10.53 21.02
CA ILE A 183 -0.97 -9.62 20.68
C ILE A 183 -2.23 -10.09 21.43
N PRO A 184 -2.94 -9.18 22.12
CA PRO A 184 -4.24 -9.51 22.71
C PRO A 184 -5.23 -9.98 21.64
N ASP A 185 -6.06 -10.99 21.94
CA ASP A 185 -7.06 -11.52 21.00
C ASP A 185 -8.00 -10.42 20.49
N ARG A 186 -8.38 -9.46 21.34
CA ARG A 186 -9.19 -8.30 20.97
C ARG A 186 -8.59 -7.49 19.80
N VAL A 187 -7.26 -7.35 19.73
CA VAL A 187 -6.59 -6.64 18.61
C VAL A 187 -6.68 -7.46 17.35
N ALA A 188 -6.48 -8.77 17.44
CA ALA A 188 -6.61 -9.67 16.29
C ALA A 188 -8.05 -9.66 15.74
N GLU A 189 -9.07 -9.71 16.62
CA GLU A 189 -10.49 -9.60 16.24
C GLU A 189 -10.81 -8.26 15.59
N ALA A 190 -10.28 -7.15 16.11
CA ALA A 190 -10.45 -5.83 15.51
C ALA A 190 -9.86 -5.74 14.10
N VAL A 191 -8.71 -6.40 13.85
CA VAL A 191 -8.11 -6.48 12.51
C VAL A 191 -8.99 -7.29 11.56
N TRP A 192 -9.57 -8.40 11.98
CA TRP A 192 -10.53 -9.16 11.18
C TRP A 192 -11.79 -8.35 10.86
N GLY A 193 -12.33 -7.66 11.87
CA GLY A 193 -13.45 -6.72 11.67
C GLY A 193 -13.12 -5.66 10.62
N PHE A 194 -11.91 -5.09 10.67
CA PHE A 194 -11.45 -4.13 9.67
C PHE A 194 -11.42 -4.72 8.25
N PHE A 195 -10.84 -5.91 8.06
CA PHE A 195 -10.80 -6.55 6.75
C PHE A 195 -12.20 -6.86 6.21
N SER A 196 -13.12 -7.31 7.07
CA SER A 196 -14.50 -7.61 6.68
C SER A 196 -15.22 -6.36 6.19
N VAL A 197 -15.12 -5.25 6.94
CA VAL A 197 -15.77 -3.99 6.57
C VAL A 197 -15.08 -3.36 5.35
N TYR A 198 -13.75 -3.41 5.26
CA TYR A 198 -13.00 -2.94 4.10
C TYR A 198 -13.44 -3.65 2.82
N THR A 199 -13.54 -4.99 2.86
CA THR A 199 -13.99 -5.78 1.72
C THR A 199 -15.44 -5.46 1.34
N LEU A 200 -16.33 -5.31 2.32
CA LEU A 200 -17.72 -4.94 2.08
C LEU A 200 -17.83 -3.56 1.41
N VAL A 201 -17.12 -2.57 1.93
CA VAL A 201 -17.06 -1.21 1.35
C VAL A 201 -16.52 -1.26 -0.08
N PHE A 202 -15.42 -2.00 -0.29
CA PHE A 202 -14.84 -2.18 -1.62
C PHE A 202 -15.86 -2.73 -2.63
N ILE A 203 -16.60 -3.78 -2.25
CA ILE A 203 -17.63 -4.40 -3.11
C ILE A 203 -18.76 -3.42 -3.38
N ILE A 204 -19.28 -2.73 -2.37
CA ILE A 204 -20.36 -1.75 -2.52
C ILE A 204 -19.95 -0.63 -3.49
N MET A 205 -18.75 -0.06 -3.31
CA MET A 205 -18.25 1.01 -4.17
C MET A 205 -18.03 0.52 -5.61
N MET A 206 -17.51 -0.70 -5.78
CA MET A 206 -17.34 -1.31 -7.10
C MET A 206 -18.68 -1.51 -7.81
N ILE A 207 -19.69 -2.05 -7.13
CA ILE A 207 -21.04 -2.22 -7.69
C ILE A 207 -21.63 -0.85 -8.08
N ALA A 208 -21.46 0.16 -7.23
CA ALA A 208 -21.94 1.51 -7.52
C ALA A 208 -21.29 2.10 -8.78
N LEU A 209 -19.96 1.90 -8.98
CA LEU A 209 -19.27 2.32 -10.20
C LEU A 209 -19.70 1.55 -11.45
N LEU A 210 -19.87 0.23 -11.33
CA LEU A 210 -20.42 -0.58 -12.43
C LEU A 210 -21.80 -0.07 -12.86
N GLY A 211 -22.64 0.37 -11.89
CA GLY A 211 -23.92 1.01 -12.16
C GLY A 211 -23.82 2.33 -12.93
N THR A 212 -22.66 2.98 -12.98
CA THR A 212 -22.42 4.19 -13.80
C THR A 212 -21.99 3.88 -15.25
N GLY A 213 -21.87 2.58 -15.61
CA GLY A 213 -21.48 2.12 -16.95
C GLY A 213 -20.01 1.86 -17.14
N MET A 214 -19.19 1.89 -16.06
CA MET A 214 -17.77 1.53 -16.13
C MET A 214 -17.60 0.02 -16.36
N ASP A 215 -16.53 -0.38 -17.08
CA ASP A 215 -16.15 -1.78 -17.20
C ASP A 215 -15.57 -2.34 -15.87
N GLN A 216 -15.48 -3.66 -15.78
CA GLN A 216 -15.08 -4.35 -14.54
C GLN A 216 -13.68 -4.03 -14.08
N VAL A 217 -12.71 -3.99 -15.01
CA VAL A 217 -11.31 -3.73 -14.67
C VAL A 217 -11.11 -2.29 -14.21
N THR A 218 -11.72 -1.35 -14.92
CA THR A 218 -11.68 0.08 -14.57
C THR A 218 -12.37 0.32 -13.23
N ALA A 219 -13.59 -0.21 -13.00
CA ALA A 219 -14.29 -0.04 -11.73
C ALA A 219 -13.53 -0.64 -10.54
N TRP A 220 -13.04 -1.89 -10.70
CA TRP A 220 -12.25 -2.56 -9.66
C TRP A 220 -11.00 -1.77 -9.30
N SER A 221 -10.24 -1.33 -10.31
CA SER A 221 -9.00 -0.61 -10.08
C SER A 221 -9.24 0.83 -9.61
N ALA A 222 -10.28 1.51 -10.06
CA ALA A 222 -10.64 2.84 -9.58
C ALA A 222 -10.97 2.84 -8.09
N VAL A 223 -11.78 1.87 -7.62
CA VAL A 223 -12.04 1.71 -6.18
C VAL A 223 -10.76 1.37 -5.43
N GLY A 224 -9.96 0.41 -5.92
CA GLY A 224 -8.71 0.04 -5.29
C GLY A 224 -7.72 1.20 -5.19
N ALA A 225 -7.56 1.98 -6.26
CA ALA A 225 -6.69 3.15 -6.29
C ALA A 225 -7.16 4.23 -5.29
N THR A 226 -8.45 4.51 -5.23
CA THR A 226 -9.01 5.56 -4.37
C THR A 226 -9.08 5.14 -2.91
N LEU A 227 -9.52 3.92 -2.62
CA LEU A 227 -9.61 3.41 -1.25
C LEU A 227 -8.22 3.20 -0.61
N ASN A 228 -7.19 2.90 -1.40
CA ASN A 228 -5.80 2.85 -0.92
C ASN A 228 -5.07 4.19 -1.02
N ASN A 229 -5.71 5.24 -1.56
CA ASN A 229 -5.11 6.56 -1.80
C ASN A 229 -3.84 6.48 -2.68
N LEU A 230 -3.83 5.57 -3.67
CA LEU A 230 -2.72 5.38 -4.61
C LEU A 230 -2.73 6.41 -5.74
N GLY A 231 -3.91 6.64 -6.36
CA GLY A 231 -4.10 7.53 -7.51
C GLY A 231 -4.29 6.78 -8.82
N PRO A 232 -3.22 6.31 -9.51
CA PRO A 232 -3.38 5.60 -10.78
C PRO A 232 -4.09 4.24 -10.62
N GLY A 233 -4.99 3.94 -11.56
CA GLY A 233 -5.68 2.65 -11.65
C GLY A 233 -5.23 1.83 -12.85
N LEU A 234 -6.14 1.01 -13.38
CA LEU A 234 -5.98 0.24 -14.62
C LEU A 234 -7.16 0.54 -15.56
N GLY A 235 -7.02 0.20 -16.83
CA GLY A 235 -8.04 0.52 -17.83
C GLY A 235 -8.15 2.02 -18.07
N ASP A 236 -9.37 2.55 -18.15
CA ASP A 236 -9.62 3.96 -18.49
C ASP A 236 -9.12 4.95 -17.42
N VAL A 237 -8.85 4.47 -16.19
CA VAL A 237 -8.35 5.28 -15.08
C VAL A 237 -6.85 5.11 -14.83
N ALA A 238 -6.11 4.56 -15.78
CA ALA A 238 -4.67 4.35 -15.66
C ALA A 238 -3.90 5.68 -15.58
N GLN A 239 -4.26 6.65 -16.42
CA GLN A 239 -3.58 7.93 -16.51
C GLN A 239 -4.34 9.07 -15.82
N ASN A 240 -5.64 9.14 -15.95
CA ASN A 240 -6.48 10.19 -15.38
C ASN A 240 -7.94 9.73 -15.21
N TYR A 241 -8.75 10.54 -14.55
CA TYR A 241 -10.17 10.28 -14.28
C TYR A 241 -11.10 11.23 -15.05
N SER A 242 -10.64 11.83 -16.19
CA SER A 242 -11.42 12.80 -16.95
C SER A 242 -12.71 12.20 -17.48
N ASP A 243 -12.65 10.98 -18.01
CA ASP A 243 -13.75 10.30 -18.68
C ASP A 243 -14.76 9.62 -17.72
N VAL A 244 -14.44 9.60 -16.43
CA VAL A 244 -15.34 9.10 -15.38
C VAL A 244 -16.54 10.05 -15.24
N THR A 245 -17.74 9.47 -15.17
CA THR A 245 -18.99 10.23 -14.97
C THR A 245 -18.94 11.06 -13.69
N THR A 246 -19.70 12.15 -13.64
CA THR A 246 -19.77 13.01 -12.44
C THR A 246 -20.20 12.23 -11.20
N VAL A 247 -21.16 11.31 -11.33
CA VAL A 247 -21.58 10.43 -10.23
C VAL A 247 -20.44 9.52 -9.79
N GLY A 248 -19.73 8.89 -10.76
CA GLY A 248 -18.55 8.07 -10.48
C GLY A 248 -17.47 8.85 -9.72
N LYS A 249 -17.18 10.10 -10.13
CA LYS A 249 -16.22 10.97 -9.43
C LYS A 249 -16.61 11.21 -7.97
N TRP A 250 -17.90 11.44 -7.66
CA TRP A 250 -18.34 11.62 -6.28
C TRP A 250 -18.22 10.33 -5.46
N ILE A 251 -18.52 9.15 -6.04
CA ILE A 251 -18.30 7.85 -5.39
C ILE A 251 -16.81 7.67 -5.07
N LEU A 252 -15.92 7.98 -6.01
CA LEU A 252 -14.47 7.87 -5.82
C LEU A 252 -13.94 8.88 -4.79
N CYS A 253 -14.43 10.11 -4.77
CA CYS A 253 -14.09 11.08 -3.72
C CYS A 253 -14.46 10.57 -2.33
N PHE A 254 -15.65 9.96 -2.18
CA PHE A 254 -16.04 9.34 -0.92
C PHE A 254 -15.15 8.13 -0.56
N SER A 255 -14.77 7.32 -1.55
CA SER A 255 -13.81 6.23 -1.38
C SER A 255 -12.44 6.71 -0.87
N MET A 256 -11.92 7.83 -1.42
CA MET A 256 -10.67 8.44 -0.93
C MET A 256 -10.75 8.86 0.54
N LEU A 257 -11.88 9.46 0.95
CA LEU A 257 -12.11 9.84 2.35
C LEU A 257 -12.14 8.62 3.27
N LEU A 258 -12.84 7.55 2.86
CA LEU A 258 -12.88 6.30 3.60
C LEU A 258 -11.47 5.69 3.78
N GLY A 259 -10.68 5.69 2.71
CA GLY A 259 -9.31 5.19 2.75
C GLY A 259 -8.39 6.01 3.65
N ARG A 260 -8.48 7.35 3.57
CA ARG A 260 -7.58 8.25 4.31
C ARG A 260 -7.88 8.34 5.80
N LEU A 261 -9.16 8.35 6.18
CA LEU A 261 -9.60 8.47 7.57
C LEU A 261 -9.73 7.12 8.29
N GLU A 262 -9.26 6.06 7.66
CA GLU A 262 -9.51 4.69 8.07
C GLU A 262 -11.03 4.38 8.12
N VAL A 263 -11.47 3.34 7.43
CA VAL A 263 -12.88 3.04 7.15
C VAL A 263 -13.76 3.13 8.42
N PHE A 264 -13.30 2.58 9.55
CA PHE A 264 -14.08 2.60 10.79
C PHE A 264 -14.28 3.99 11.36
N THR A 265 -13.26 4.84 11.34
CA THR A 265 -13.33 6.19 11.90
C THR A 265 -14.38 7.03 11.19
N LEU A 266 -14.47 6.90 9.86
CA LEU A 266 -15.50 7.61 9.12
C LEU A 266 -16.89 6.97 9.33
N LEU A 267 -17.00 5.64 9.34
CA LEU A 267 -18.28 4.96 9.52
C LEU A 267 -18.92 5.26 10.88
N VAL A 268 -18.13 5.43 11.94
CA VAL A 268 -18.64 5.80 13.28
C VAL A 268 -19.44 7.10 13.22
N LEU A 269 -19.02 8.09 12.40
CA LEU A 269 -19.74 9.37 12.26
C LEU A 269 -21.16 9.20 11.71
N PHE A 270 -21.44 8.12 11.00
CA PHE A 270 -22.78 7.83 10.46
C PHE A 270 -23.65 7.02 11.45
N THR A 271 -23.10 6.63 12.60
CA THR A 271 -23.87 5.91 13.63
C THR A 271 -24.60 6.90 14.55
N PRO A 272 -25.92 6.68 14.82
CA PRO A 272 -26.65 7.53 15.76
C PRO A 272 -26.06 7.55 17.18
N MET A 273 -25.35 6.48 17.57
CA MET A 273 -24.69 6.40 18.89
C MET A 273 -23.59 7.46 19.07
N PHE A 274 -22.87 7.83 18.00
CA PHE A 274 -21.83 8.85 18.09
C PHE A 274 -22.40 10.23 18.48
N TRP A 275 -23.61 10.55 18.01
CA TRP A 275 -24.26 11.86 18.22
C TRP A 275 -25.13 11.90 19.48
N ARG A 276 -25.35 10.76 20.16
CA ARG A 276 -26.19 10.64 21.36
C ARG A 276 -25.39 10.48 22.65
N GLY A 277 -24.03 10.52 22.56
CA GLY A 277 -23.11 10.39 23.72
C GLY A 277 -23.05 11.63 24.59
#